data_00889149245428eb37e97ba4780b1535
#
_entry.id   00889149245428eb37e97ba4780b1535
#
_cell.length_a   1.000
_cell.length_b   1.000
_cell.length_c   1.000
_cell.angle_alpha   90.00
_cell.angle_beta   90.00
_cell.angle_gamma   90.00
#
_symmetry.space_group_name_H-M   'P 1'
#
loop_
_entity.id
_entity.type
_entity.pdbx_description
1 polymer ?
#
loop_
_entity_poly.entity_id
_entity_poly.type
_entity_poly.pdbx_seq_one_letter_code
_entity_poly.pdbx_strand_id
1 'polypeptide(L)'
;MTCLEKMYDYNQTRPSQMEKRAELIKEMFVEAGEGCYIEPPFYANWGGRHVHLGNHVYANFGLTCVDDTHIYIGDHTMMGPNVNLATATHPLSLN
;
A
#
# COMPACT_ATOMS: atom_id res chain seq x y z
N MET A 1 12.06 13.18 2.01
CA MET A 1 10.68 12.98 2.47
C MET A 1 10.49 11.52 2.87
N THR A 2 9.89 11.27 4.01
CA THR A 2 9.67 9.90 4.48
C THR A 2 8.51 9.25 3.74
N CYS A 3 8.42 7.93 3.83
CA CYS A 3 7.27 7.23 3.24
C CYS A 3 5.97 7.65 3.90
N LEU A 4 5.99 7.95 5.20
CA LEU A 4 4.78 8.42 5.88
C LEU A 4 4.31 9.77 5.34
N GLU A 5 5.24 10.66 5.05
CA GLU A 5 4.91 11.95 4.46
C GLU A 5 4.37 11.78 3.04
N LYS A 6 4.98 10.87 2.28
CA LYS A 6 4.47 10.56 0.93
C LYS A 6 3.08 9.96 0.99
N MET A 7 2.82 9.12 2.00
CA MET A 7 1.49 8.55 2.21
C MET A 7 0.47 9.65 2.50
N TYR A 8 0.84 10.61 3.34
CA TYR A 8 -0.04 11.74 3.60
C TYR A 8 -0.35 12.49 2.31
N ASP A 9 0.68 12.79 1.51
CA ASP A 9 0.49 13.47 0.23
C ASP A 9 -0.39 12.65 -0.71
N TYR A 10 -0.19 11.33 -0.72
CA TYR A 10 -0.99 10.44 -1.54
C TYR A 10 -2.47 10.58 -1.20
N ASN A 11 -2.78 10.60 0.09
CA ASN A 11 -4.16 10.66 0.56
C ASN A 11 -4.79 12.05 0.32
N GLN A 12 -3.99 13.05 0.01
CA GLN A 12 -4.48 14.39 -0.32
C GLN A 12 -4.63 14.61 -1.82
N THR A 13 -4.27 13.62 -2.64
CA THR A 13 -4.37 13.79 -4.09
C THR A 13 -5.82 13.87 -4.53
N ARG A 14 -6.04 14.63 -5.59
CA ARG A 14 -7.36 14.76 -6.21
C ARG A 14 -7.59 13.60 -7.17
N PRO A 15 -8.85 13.24 -7.42
CA PRO A 15 -9.14 12.18 -8.41
C PRO A 15 -8.54 12.42 -9.78
N SER A 16 -8.32 13.68 -10.15
CA SER A 16 -7.73 14.03 -11.44
C SER A 16 -6.22 13.85 -11.49
N GLN A 17 -5.58 13.59 -10.35
CA GLN A 17 -4.11 13.52 -10.27
C GLN A 17 -3.62 12.08 -10.35
N MET A 18 -4.05 11.37 -11.39
CA MET A 18 -3.71 9.95 -11.52
C MET A 18 -2.23 9.71 -11.74
N GLU A 19 -1.56 10.61 -12.49
CA GLU A 19 -0.12 10.47 -12.70
C GLU A 19 0.65 10.66 -11.41
N LYS A 20 0.24 11.63 -10.60
CA LYS A 20 0.88 11.86 -9.31
C LYS A 20 0.70 10.64 -8.40
N ARG A 21 -0.49 10.04 -8.43
CA ARG A 21 -0.75 8.84 -7.65
C ARG A 21 0.17 7.70 -8.08
N ALA A 22 0.33 7.51 -9.38
CA ALA A 22 1.20 6.45 -9.89
C ALA A 22 2.65 6.65 -9.46
N GLU A 23 3.12 7.89 -9.51
CA GLU A 23 4.48 8.20 -9.07
C GLU A 23 4.67 7.95 -7.58
N LEU A 24 3.71 8.38 -6.78
CA LEU A 24 3.82 8.20 -5.33
C LEU A 24 3.77 6.73 -4.93
N ILE A 25 3.00 5.91 -5.62
CA ILE A 25 3.00 4.47 -5.37
C ILE A 25 4.41 3.91 -5.55
N LYS A 26 5.09 4.29 -6.63
CA LYS A 26 6.45 3.81 -6.87
C LYS A 26 7.44 4.29 -5.82
N GLU A 27 7.18 5.43 -5.21
CA GLU A 27 8.07 5.99 -4.19
C GLU A 27 7.80 5.45 -2.80
N MET A 28 6.53 5.17 -2.48
CA MET A 28 6.16 4.71 -1.15
C MET A 28 6.50 3.25 -0.92
N PHE A 29 6.20 2.41 -1.90
CA PHE A 29 6.33 0.97 -1.74
C PHE A 29 7.74 0.53 -2.09
N VAL A 30 8.25 -0.48 -1.36
CA VAL A 30 9.59 -0.97 -1.62
C VAL A 30 9.69 -1.56 -3.02
N GLU A 31 8.61 -2.17 -3.50
CA GLU A 31 8.48 -2.62 -4.88
C GLU A 31 7.07 -2.38 -5.35
N ALA A 32 6.91 -1.96 -6.58
CA ALA A 32 5.59 -1.87 -7.19
C ALA A 32 5.74 -2.20 -8.67
N GLY A 33 5.02 -3.21 -9.12
CA GLY A 33 5.03 -3.60 -10.52
C GLY A 33 4.28 -2.62 -11.40
N GLU A 34 3.98 -3.05 -12.61
CA GLU A 34 3.27 -2.24 -13.58
C GLU A 34 1.78 -2.24 -13.30
N GLY A 35 1.14 -1.10 -13.56
CA GLY A 35 -0.31 -1.04 -13.56
C GLY A 35 -0.98 -1.13 -12.21
N CYS A 36 -0.27 -0.81 -11.13
CA CYS A 36 -0.85 -0.85 -9.79
C CYS A 36 -1.66 0.41 -9.52
N TYR A 37 -2.77 0.24 -8.81
CA TYR A 37 -3.56 1.38 -8.39
C TYR A 37 -4.15 1.14 -7.01
N ILE A 38 -4.08 2.16 -6.18
CA ILE A 38 -4.64 2.12 -4.83
C ILE A 38 -5.51 3.35 -4.66
N GLU A 39 -6.80 3.14 -4.44
CA GLU A 39 -7.73 4.25 -4.21
C GLU A 39 -7.47 4.82 -2.81
N PRO A 40 -7.21 6.13 -2.69
CA PRO A 40 -7.05 6.73 -1.36
C PRO A 40 -8.35 6.68 -0.57
N PRO A 41 -8.30 6.68 0.76
CA PRO A 41 -7.07 6.75 1.55
C PRO A 41 -6.40 5.39 1.72
N PHE A 42 -5.08 5.44 1.85
CA PHE A 42 -4.24 4.29 2.13
C PHE A 42 -3.47 4.54 3.43
N TYR A 43 -3.43 3.56 4.30
CA TYR A 43 -2.74 3.68 5.57
C TYR A 43 -1.76 2.55 5.78
N ALA A 44 -0.60 2.88 6.32
CA ALA A 44 0.41 1.89 6.66
C ALA A 44 1.27 2.45 7.78
N ASN A 45 1.73 1.59 8.69
CA ASN A 45 2.57 2.03 9.80
C ASN A 45 3.84 2.70 9.31
N TRP A 46 4.42 2.21 8.23
CA TRP A 46 5.67 2.74 7.67
C TRP A 46 5.46 3.30 6.27
N GLY A 47 4.22 3.68 5.94
CA GLY A 47 3.91 4.34 4.69
C GLY A 47 4.02 3.47 3.45
N GLY A 48 4.06 2.15 3.62
CA GLY A 48 4.23 1.21 2.51
C GLY A 48 5.67 0.78 2.30
N ARG A 49 6.58 1.25 3.14
CA ARG A 49 8.02 0.99 2.98
C ARG A 49 8.36 -0.48 2.91
N HIS A 50 7.57 -1.35 3.52
CA HIS A 50 7.82 -2.79 3.54
C HIS A 50 6.81 -3.56 2.69
N VAL A 51 6.04 -2.89 1.87
CA VAL A 51 5.01 -3.54 1.05
C VAL A 51 5.54 -3.76 -0.36
N HIS A 52 5.45 -5.00 -0.82
CA HIS A 52 5.86 -5.42 -2.17
C HIS A 52 4.61 -5.68 -2.99
N LEU A 53 4.43 -4.91 -4.06
CA LEU A 53 3.30 -5.10 -4.97
C LEU A 53 3.79 -5.76 -6.25
N GLY A 54 3.11 -6.82 -6.68
CA GLY A 54 3.32 -7.38 -8.00
C GLY A 54 2.74 -6.49 -9.08
N ASN A 55 2.48 -7.05 -10.25
CA ASN A 55 1.91 -6.30 -11.37
C ASN A 55 0.39 -6.28 -11.28
N HIS A 56 -0.20 -5.15 -11.69
CA HIS A 56 -1.65 -5.01 -11.82
C HIS A 56 -2.39 -5.32 -10.53
N VAL A 57 -1.87 -4.81 -9.42
CA VAL A 57 -2.53 -4.91 -8.13
C VAL A 57 -3.49 -3.74 -7.99
N TYR A 58 -4.73 -4.03 -7.63
CA TYR A 58 -5.75 -3.01 -7.39
C TYR A 58 -6.22 -3.08 -5.95
N ALA A 59 -6.32 -1.94 -5.29
CA ALA A 59 -6.92 -1.85 -3.97
C ALA A 59 -7.94 -0.73 -3.95
N ASN A 60 -9.09 -1.02 -3.36
CA ASN A 60 -10.10 -0.01 -3.13
C ASN A 60 -9.73 0.82 -1.89
N PHE A 61 -10.49 1.85 -1.59
CA PHE A 61 -10.17 2.76 -0.50
C PHE A 61 -10.15 2.06 0.85
N GLY A 62 -9.34 2.60 1.75
CA GLY A 62 -9.27 2.09 3.11
C GLY A 62 -8.33 0.91 3.31
N LEU A 63 -7.46 0.64 2.33
CA LEU A 63 -6.45 -0.39 2.54
C LEU A 63 -5.53 0.03 3.67
N THR A 64 -5.35 -0.86 4.65
CA THR A 64 -4.48 -0.62 5.79
C THR A 64 -3.47 -1.73 5.88
N CYS A 65 -2.19 -1.38 5.87
CA CYS A 65 -1.10 -2.34 5.97
C CYS A 65 -0.32 -2.11 7.24
N VAL A 66 -0.28 -3.11 8.11
CA VAL A 66 0.59 -3.07 9.28
C VAL A 66 1.92 -3.65 8.82
N ASP A 67 2.73 -2.79 8.20
CA ASP A 67 3.94 -3.20 7.49
C ASP A 67 5.19 -3.08 8.37
N ASP A 68 5.09 -3.58 9.60
CA ASP A 68 6.26 -3.64 10.50
C ASP A 68 7.34 -4.55 9.93
N THR A 69 6.94 -5.58 9.20
CA THR A 69 7.84 -6.38 8.39
C THR A 69 7.25 -6.45 6.98
N HIS A 70 7.87 -7.23 6.12
CA HIS A 70 7.52 -7.23 4.70
C HIS A 70 6.18 -7.91 4.43
N ILE A 71 5.38 -7.28 3.58
CA ILE A 71 4.11 -7.81 3.09
C ILE A 71 4.26 -7.98 1.57
N TYR A 72 3.91 -9.14 1.05
CA TYR A 72 4.01 -9.43 -0.38
C TYR A 72 2.61 -9.63 -0.96
N ILE A 73 2.26 -8.81 -1.94
CA ILE A 73 0.96 -8.87 -2.62
C ILE A 73 1.22 -9.28 -4.06
N GLY A 74 0.69 -10.44 -4.44
CA GLY A 74 0.98 -11.03 -5.74
C GLY A 74 0.29 -10.33 -6.91
N ASP A 75 0.69 -10.71 -8.13
CA ASP A 75 0.17 -10.13 -9.36
C ASP A 75 -1.34 -10.29 -9.44
N HIS A 76 -1.99 -9.29 -10.03
CA HIS A 76 -3.42 -9.30 -10.33
C HIS A 76 -4.32 -9.45 -9.09
N THR A 77 -3.80 -9.12 -7.91
CA THR A 77 -4.62 -9.13 -6.69
C THR A 77 -5.58 -7.96 -6.72
N MET A 78 -6.85 -8.23 -6.43
CA MET A 78 -7.86 -7.18 -6.33
C MET A 78 -8.41 -7.19 -4.92
N MET A 79 -8.38 -6.04 -4.26
CA MET A 79 -8.82 -5.91 -2.88
C MET A 79 -9.99 -4.95 -2.81
N GLY A 80 -11.05 -5.37 -2.11
CA GLY A 80 -12.21 -4.53 -1.86
C GLY A 80 -11.91 -3.45 -0.84
N PRO A 81 -12.94 -2.67 -0.45
CA PRO A 81 -12.71 -1.58 0.51
C PRO A 81 -12.39 -2.11 1.91
N ASN A 82 -11.61 -1.33 2.63
CA ASN A 82 -11.29 -1.56 4.05
C ASN A 82 -10.64 -2.91 4.34
N VAL A 83 -9.75 -3.34 3.45
CA VAL A 83 -8.96 -4.54 3.69
C VAL A 83 -7.80 -4.22 4.63
N ASN A 84 -7.57 -5.08 5.61
CA ASN A 84 -6.46 -4.95 6.54
C ASN A 84 -5.47 -6.09 6.31
N LEU A 85 -4.20 -5.74 6.09
CA LEU A 85 -3.13 -6.70 5.96
C LEU A 85 -2.13 -6.43 7.07
N ALA A 86 -1.82 -7.48 7.84
CA ALA A 86 -0.92 -7.33 8.97
C ALA A 86 0.13 -8.43 8.93
N THR A 87 1.35 -8.07 9.32
CA THR A 87 2.41 -9.05 9.48
C THR A 87 2.47 -9.46 10.94
N ALA A 88 2.68 -10.75 11.16
CA ALA A 88 2.88 -11.24 12.51
C ALA A 88 4.32 -10.96 12.89
N THR A 89 4.52 -10.14 13.89
CA THR A 89 5.86 -9.80 14.34
C THR A 89 6.39 -10.79 15.34
N HIS A 90 5.54 -11.66 15.83
CA HIS A 90 5.96 -12.75 16.72
C HIS A 90 4.94 -13.87 16.55
N PRO A 91 5.34 -15.10 16.88
CA PRO A 91 4.41 -16.21 16.76
C PRO A 91 3.17 -15.93 17.58
N LEU A 92 2.06 -16.18 16.98
CA LEU A 92 0.83 -16.17 17.70
C LEU A 92 0.81 -17.45 18.44
N SER A 93 1.03 -17.32 19.63
CA SER A 93 0.91 -18.52 20.38
C SER A 93 -0.47 -18.92 20.42
N LEU A 94 -0.89 -19.07 19.81
CA LEU A 94 -2.09 -19.38 19.86
C LEU A 94 -2.30 -20.50 20.02
N ASN A 95 -1.90 -20.45 20.19
CA ASN A 95 -1.72 -21.26 20.12
C ASN A 95 -1.44 -21.54 20.68
#